data_02b06a48f1a6c7399c6f42abfa9b502d
#
_entry.id   02b06a48f1a6c7399c6f42abfa9b502d
#
_cell.length_a   1.000
_cell.length_b   1.000
_cell.length_c   1.000
_cell.angle_alpha   90.00
_cell.angle_beta   90.00
_cell.angle_gamma   90.00
#
_symmetry.space_group_name_H-M   'P 1'
#
loop_
_entity.id
_entity.type
_entity.pdbx_description
1 polymer ?
#
loop_
_entity_poly.entity_id
_entity_poly.type
_entity_poly.pdbx_seq_one_letter_code
_entity_poly.pdbx_strand_id
1 'polypeptide(L)'
;MSCLSLLLALSLHMGLEGDYNNIHPHVRCDINNNIIAGAYYNSEENVSFYAGKKIPMHNVELEVGLVTGYSGADIAPMLRVKKGNWFISPAYEIMGNIVGIVFGYEFKL
;
A
#
# COMPACT_ATOMS: atom_id res chain seq x y z
N MET A 1 17.94 15.45 5.99
CA MET A 1 17.02 14.32 5.89
C MET A 1 15.93 14.63 4.88
N SER A 2 15.77 13.79 3.90
CA SER A 2 14.71 13.96 2.91
C SER A 2 13.48 13.16 3.35
N CYS A 3 12.39 13.85 3.58
CA CYS A 3 11.12 13.23 3.91
C CYS A 3 10.49 12.65 2.65
N LEU A 4 10.50 13.40 1.56
CA LEU A 4 9.68 13.12 0.38
C LEU A 4 10.38 12.21 -0.62
N SER A 5 9.73 11.12 -1.00
CA SER A 5 10.16 10.23 -2.08
C SER A 5 9.02 10.04 -3.07
N LEU A 6 9.35 10.02 -4.35
CA LEU A 6 8.40 9.70 -5.42
C LEU A 6 8.64 8.27 -5.88
N LEU A 7 7.57 7.51 -5.95
CA LEU A 7 7.61 6.08 -6.26
C LEU A 7 6.54 5.76 -7.30
N LEU A 8 6.76 4.66 -8.01
CA LEU A 8 5.74 4.10 -8.89
C LEU A 8 5.61 2.62 -8.58
N ALA A 9 4.43 2.20 -8.20
CA ALA A 9 4.15 0.81 -7.90
C ALA A 9 3.30 0.19 -9.01
N LEU A 10 3.67 -1.02 -9.41
CA LEU A 10 2.89 -1.84 -10.33
C LEU A 10 2.42 -3.06 -9.55
N SER A 11 1.15 -3.42 -9.68
CA SER A 11 0.59 -4.50 -8.89
C SER A 11 -0.33 -5.41 -9.69
N LEU A 12 -0.52 -6.62 -9.18
CA LEU A 12 -1.52 -7.57 -9.64
C LEU A 12 -2.45 -7.88 -8.48
N HIS A 13 -3.74 -7.91 -8.77
CA HIS A 13 -4.77 -8.21 -7.79
C HIS A 13 -5.27 -9.63 -8.05
N MET A 14 -5.06 -10.53 -7.09
CA MET A 14 -5.43 -11.95 -7.23
C MET A 14 -6.51 -12.31 -6.23
N GLY A 15 -7.48 -13.11 -6.67
CA GLY A 15 -8.56 -13.57 -5.81
C GLY A 15 -9.68 -12.54 -5.60
N LEU A 16 -9.66 -11.44 -6.33
CA LEU A 16 -10.67 -10.38 -6.25
C LEU A 16 -11.49 -10.35 -7.53
N GLU A 17 -12.75 -9.93 -7.43
CA GLU A 17 -13.66 -9.88 -8.57
C GLU A 17 -13.70 -8.50 -9.25
N GLY A 18 -13.33 -7.45 -8.56
CA GLY A 18 -13.38 -6.09 -9.10
C GLY A 18 -12.36 -5.85 -10.20
N ASP A 19 -12.60 -4.78 -10.95
CA ASP A 19 -11.70 -4.32 -12.00
C ASP A 19 -10.81 -3.23 -11.40
N TYR A 20 -9.56 -3.58 -11.08
CA TYR A 20 -8.68 -2.73 -10.33
C TYR A 20 -7.59 -2.09 -11.18
N ASN A 21 -7.24 -0.85 -10.83
CA ASN A 21 -6.09 -0.18 -11.39
C ASN A 21 -4.81 -0.83 -10.86
N ASN A 22 -3.87 -1.12 -11.76
CA ASN A 22 -2.63 -1.81 -11.42
C ASN A 22 -1.42 -0.88 -11.36
N ILE A 23 -1.60 0.42 -11.57
CA ILE A 23 -0.51 1.40 -11.59
C ILE A 23 -0.76 2.42 -10.48
N HIS A 24 0.20 2.55 -9.56
CA HIS A 24 0.03 3.36 -8.35
C HIS A 24 1.17 4.36 -8.18
N PRO A 25 1.05 5.59 -8.72
CA PRO A 25 1.95 6.67 -8.33
C PRO A 25 1.86 6.90 -6.82
N HIS A 26 3.00 7.10 -6.17
CA HIS A 26 3.10 7.09 -4.72
C HIS A 26 4.08 8.15 -4.25
N VAL A 27 3.65 8.95 -3.29
CA VAL A 27 4.48 9.93 -2.60
C VAL A 27 4.60 9.47 -1.15
N ARG A 28 5.81 9.36 -0.65
CA ARG A 28 6.08 8.82 0.68
C ARG A 28 7.01 9.72 1.47
N CYS A 29 6.73 9.83 2.75
CA CYS A 29 7.58 10.52 3.72
C CYS A 29 7.93 9.55 4.85
N ASP A 30 9.22 9.35 5.07
CA ASP A 30 9.71 8.63 6.25
C ASP A 30 10.00 9.68 7.31
N ILE A 31 9.10 9.81 8.29
CA ILE A 31 9.18 10.88 9.31
C ILE A 31 10.34 10.62 10.26
N ASN A 32 10.56 9.35 10.60
CA ASN A 32 11.74 8.93 11.35
C ASN A 32 12.02 7.48 10.96
N ASN A 33 12.86 6.78 11.72
CA ASN A 33 13.24 5.42 11.34
C ASN A 33 12.06 4.44 11.28
N ASN A 34 10.96 4.74 11.95
CA ASN A 34 9.86 3.80 12.10
C ASN A 34 8.52 4.31 11.57
N ILE A 35 8.34 5.63 11.46
CA ILE A 35 7.03 6.20 11.11
C ILE A 35 7.02 6.58 9.64
N ILE A 36 5.96 6.16 8.96
CA ILE A 36 5.77 6.46 7.54
C ILE A 36 4.41 7.13 7.33
N ALA A 37 4.35 7.98 6.32
CA ALA A 37 3.10 8.58 5.87
C ALA A 37 3.22 8.86 4.39
N GLY A 38 2.10 8.88 3.70
CA GLY A 38 2.13 9.19 2.28
C GLY A 38 0.76 9.19 1.63
N ALA A 39 0.79 9.26 0.31
CA ALA A 39 -0.41 9.22 -0.52
C ALA A 39 -0.09 8.48 -1.80
N TYR A 40 -1.07 7.73 -2.31
CA TYR A 40 -0.91 7.03 -3.56
C TYR A 40 -2.24 6.94 -4.31
N TYR A 41 -2.12 6.73 -5.62
CA TYR A 41 -3.28 6.49 -6.47
C TYR A 41 -3.61 5.00 -6.35
N ASN A 42 -4.76 4.69 -5.76
CA ASN A 42 -5.06 3.33 -5.36
C ASN A 42 -5.69 2.50 -6.48
N SER A 43 -5.99 1.23 -6.16
CA SER A 43 -6.57 0.29 -7.11
C SER A 43 -8.02 0.62 -7.50
N GLU A 44 -8.69 1.49 -6.77
CA GLU A 44 -10.05 1.96 -7.09
C GLU A 44 -10.05 3.33 -7.78
N GLU A 45 -8.90 3.77 -8.27
CA GLU A 45 -8.73 5.03 -8.98
C GLU A 45 -9.05 6.27 -8.11
N ASN A 46 -8.79 6.15 -6.82
CA ASN A 46 -8.90 7.25 -5.86
C ASN A 46 -7.56 7.50 -5.20
N VAL A 47 -7.39 8.67 -4.63
CA VAL A 47 -6.19 8.98 -3.87
C VAL A 47 -6.38 8.47 -2.44
N SER A 48 -5.41 7.70 -1.97
CA SER A 48 -5.36 7.21 -0.59
C SER A 48 -4.29 7.96 0.18
N PHE A 49 -4.59 8.32 1.42
CA PHE A 49 -3.62 8.84 2.37
C PHE A 49 -3.40 7.77 3.44
N TYR A 50 -2.16 7.58 3.85
CA TYR A 50 -1.86 6.59 4.87
C TYR A 50 -0.85 7.12 5.87
N ALA A 51 -0.90 6.54 7.06
CA ALA A 51 0.10 6.74 8.09
C ALA A 51 0.27 5.44 8.84
N GLY A 52 1.49 5.12 9.21
CA GLY A 52 1.73 3.86 9.87
C GLY A 52 3.15 3.72 10.36
N LYS A 53 3.54 2.47 10.57
CA LYS A 53 4.80 2.12 11.18
C LYS A 53 5.53 1.10 10.30
N LYS A 54 6.82 1.28 10.21
CA LYS A 54 7.70 0.38 9.48
C LYS A 54 8.45 -0.47 10.51
N ILE A 55 8.37 -1.79 10.37
CA ILE A 55 9.00 -2.73 11.29
C ILE A 55 9.99 -3.57 10.48
N PRO A 56 11.30 -3.32 10.61
CA PRO A 56 12.28 -4.16 9.92
C PRO A 56 12.34 -5.52 10.57
N MET A 57 12.32 -6.55 9.73
CA MET A 57 12.45 -7.94 10.14
C MET A 57 13.65 -8.54 9.42
N HIS A 58 14.01 -9.77 9.76
CA HIS A 58 15.27 -10.37 9.30
C HIS A 58 15.54 -10.17 7.80
N ASN A 59 14.61 -10.52 6.93
CA ASN A 59 14.78 -10.41 5.47
C ASN A 59 13.73 -9.54 4.80
N VAL A 60 12.78 -9.03 5.56
CA VAL A 60 11.65 -8.28 5.01
C VAL A 60 11.36 -7.07 5.87
N GLU A 61 10.54 -6.17 5.33
CA GLU A 61 10.06 -5.01 6.06
C GLU A 61 8.54 -5.08 6.12
N LEU A 62 8.01 -4.94 7.31
CA LEU A 62 6.56 -4.93 7.53
C LEU A 62 6.10 -3.49 7.69
N GLU A 63 5.04 -3.12 6.97
CA GLU A 63 4.41 -1.81 7.09
C GLU A 63 2.98 -2.00 7.56
N VAL A 64 2.63 -1.41 8.69
CA VAL A 64 1.29 -1.49 9.27
C VAL A 64 0.78 -0.09 9.57
N GLY A 65 -0.50 0.12 9.44
CA GLY A 65 -1.08 1.42 9.72
C GLY A 65 -2.52 1.52 9.29
N LEU A 66 -2.93 2.74 8.96
CA LEU A 66 -4.28 3.06 8.51
C LEU A 66 -4.21 3.77 7.16
N VAL A 67 -5.22 3.54 6.34
CA VAL A 67 -5.29 4.10 4.99
C VAL A 67 -6.73 4.52 4.68
N THR A 68 -6.88 5.55 3.86
CA THR A 68 -8.16 6.07 3.40
C THR A 68 -8.36 5.80 1.91
N GLY A 69 -9.51 6.17 1.37
CA GLY A 69 -9.75 6.20 -0.07
C GLY A 69 -10.29 4.93 -0.68
N TYR A 70 -10.71 3.97 0.14
CA TYR A 70 -11.31 2.73 -0.33
C TYR A 70 -12.80 2.72 -0.05
N SER A 71 -13.58 2.14 -0.97
CA SER A 71 -15.01 2.02 -0.80
C SER A 71 -15.34 1.07 0.35
N GLY A 72 -16.40 1.37 1.07
CA GLY A 72 -16.87 0.54 2.18
C GLY A 72 -16.31 0.91 3.54
N ALA A 73 -15.30 1.79 3.61
CA ALA A 73 -14.73 2.23 4.89
C ALA A 73 -14.04 3.57 4.74
N ASP A 74 -14.25 4.47 5.70
CA ASP A 74 -13.56 5.76 5.70
C ASP A 74 -12.08 5.59 6.02
N ILE A 75 -11.76 4.66 6.90
CA ILE A 75 -10.40 4.31 7.28
C ILE A 75 -10.32 2.79 7.33
N ALA A 76 -9.28 2.23 6.74
CA ALA A 76 -9.06 0.80 6.72
C ALA A 76 -7.67 0.46 7.27
N PRO A 77 -7.49 -0.73 7.84
CA PRO A 77 -6.16 -1.17 8.22
C PRO A 77 -5.29 -1.39 6.99
N MET A 78 -4.01 -1.07 7.11
CA MET A 78 -3.03 -1.26 6.06
C MET A 78 -1.98 -2.25 6.54
N LEU A 79 -1.66 -3.21 5.68
CA LEU A 79 -0.60 -4.18 5.94
C LEU A 79 0.13 -4.44 4.64
N ARG A 80 1.45 -4.28 4.65
CA ARG A 80 2.26 -4.56 3.47
C ARG A 80 3.57 -5.19 3.93
N VAL A 81 3.97 -6.26 3.25
CA VAL A 81 5.25 -6.93 3.48
C VAL A 81 6.13 -6.64 2.27
N LYS A 82 7.31 -6.07 2.51
CA LYS A 82 8.24 -5.69 1.45
C LYS A 82 9.53 -6.48 1.56
N LYS A 83 10.05 -6.88 0.41
CA LYS A 83 11.39 -7.44 0.29
C LYS A 83 12.06 -6.79 -0.91
N GLY A 84 13.03 -5.91 -0.65
CA GLY A 84 13.58 -5.08 -1.71
C GLY A 84 12.50 -4.18 -2.30
N ASN A 85 12.29 -4.26 -3.61
CA ASN A 85 11.25 -3.49 -4.30
C ASN A 85 9.95 -4.27 -4.46
N TRP A 86 9.93 -5.54 -4.10
CA TRP A 86 8.73 -6.38 -4.17
C TRP A 86 7.87 -6.17 -2.94
N PHE A 87 6.56 -6.26 -3.13
CA PHE A 87 5.64 -6.18 -1.99
C PHE A 87 4.44 -7.10 -2.18
N ILE A 88 3.85 -7.46 -1.06
CA ILE A 88 2.62 -8.23 -0.99
C ILE A 88 1.72 -7.57 0.06
N SER A 89 0.43 -7.50 -0.23
CA SER A 89 -0.53 -6.91 0.68
C SER A 89 -1.84 -7.68 0.61
N PRO A 90 -2.45 -8.03 1.74
CA PRO A 90 -3.80 -8.60 1.71
C PRO A 90 -4.79 -7.52 1.29
N ALA A 91 -5.84 -7.93 0.60
CA ALA A 91 -6.91 -7.05 0.16
C ALA A 91 -8.25 -7.69 0.51
N TYR A 92 -9.24 -6.86 0.83
CA TYR A 92 -10.54 -7.34 1.25
C TYR A 92 -11.63 -6.51 0.55
N GLU A 93 -12.50 -7.19 -0.18
CA GLU A 93 -13.66 -6.57 -0.80
C GLU A 93 -14.85 -6.68 0.15
N ILE A 94 -15.18 -5.58 0.83
CA ILE A 94 -16.20 -5.58 1.88
C ILE A 94 -17.58 -5.95 1.32
N MET A 95 -17.93 -5.41 0.18
CA MET A 95 -19.23 -5.65 -0.45
C MET A 95 -19.42 -7.10 -0.87
N GLY A 96 -18.35 -7.76 -1.35
CA GLY A 96 -18.41 -9.14 -1.78
C GLY A 96 -17.95 -10.14 -0.74
N ASN A 97 -17.47 -9.66 0.40
CA ASN A 97 -16.92 -10.52 1.44
C ASN A 97 -15.80 -11.43 0.93
N ILE A 98 -14.94 -10.88 0.06
CA ILE A 98 -13.88 -11.61 -0.63
C ILE A 98 -12.53 -11.14 -0.13
N VAL A 99 -11.62 -12.08 0.10
CA VAL A 99 -10.24 -11.78 0.49
C VAL A 99 -9.32 -12.17 -0.67
N GLY A 100 -8.43 -11.26 -1.03
CA GLY A 100 -7.46 -11.50 -2.08
C GLY A 100 -6.08 -11.01 -1.69
N ILE A 101 -5.17 -11.05 -2.64
CA ILE A 101 -3.78 -10.64 -2.44
C ILE A 101 -3.40 -9.66 -3.56
N VAL A 102 -2.74 -8.58 -3.16
CA VAL A 102 -2.11 -7.65 -4.09
C VAL A 102 -0.61 -7.92 -4.03
N PHE A 103 -0.02 -8.20 -5.18
CA PHE A 103 1.41 -8.48 -5.33
C PHE A 103 1.99 -7.48 -6.32
N GLY A 104 3.10 -6.85 -5.97
CA GLY A 104 3.63 -5.83 -6.84
C GLY A 104 5.11 -5.54 -6.70
N TYR A 105 5.53 -4.59 -7.51
CA TYR A 105 6.90 -4.10 -7.57
C TYR A 105 6.86 -2.57 -7.57
N GLU A 106 7.65 -1.94 -6.71
CA GLU A 106 7.67 -0.50 -6.58
C GLU A 106 9.04 0.06 -6.94
N PHE A 107 9.07 1.03 -7.88
CA PHE A 107 10.31 1.71 -8.25
C PHE A 107 10.38 3.06 -7.54
N LYS A 108 11.58 3.45 -7.19
CA LYS A 108 11.85 4.81 -6.75
C LYS A 108 12.16 5.66 -7.98
N LEU A 109 11.43 6.74 -8.14
CA LEU A 109 11.61 7.67 -9.26
C LEU A 109 12.68 8.72 -8.99
#